data_cb8798e144425530abfe392ae30ede66
#
_entry.id   cb8798e144425530abfe392ae30ede66
#
_cell.length_a   1.000
_cell.length_b   1.000
_cell.length_c   1.000
_cell.angle_alpha   90.00
_cell.angle_beta   90.00
_cell.angle_gamma   90.00
#
_symmetry.space_group_name_H-M   'P 1'
#
loop_
_entity.id
_entity.type
_entity.pdbx_description
1 polymer ?
#
loop_
_entity_poly.entity_id
_entity_poly.type
_entity_poly.pdbx_seq_one_letter_code
_entity_poly.pdbx_strand_id
1 'polypeptide(L)'
;MNKIKKKVIFCSILKNEEKNLGKYFLLIKSLKKIFEDYFVILVESESSDNTLKLAKKYLLDLKGTIISKNTSIFKKRTEKTAFCRNQYLKFIKKNNELMKFNYLIVLDVDRVNYLINKKKLINTILNTKINWTAIFSNQLFFYYDLWTLRIKKYFDFDCFEKLQKLHKEKKPRLIFKNIFFYGINLIRKSNKRYLKVKSAFGGFAIYKLKKVINFRYSSNKGKYCEHVLFNLKINKKYGNLYIDKKLTNSFGINTHTINIILCSYINYFAKRFIKKIFY
;
A
#
# COMPACT_ATOMS: atom_id res chain seq x y z
N MET A 1 -1.74 7.28 28.44
CA MET A 1 -2.51 7.25 27.18
C MET A 1 -3.35 5.97 27.18
N ASN A 2 -4.68 6.08 27.21
CA ASN A 2 -5.56 4.91 27.24
C ASN A 2 -5.38 4.08 25.98
N LYS A 3 -5.25 2.76 26.15
CA LYS A 3 -5.18 1.81 25.04
C LYS A 3 -6.52 1.75 24.30
N ILE A 4 -6.47 1.54 23.01
CA ILE A 4 -7.66 1.19 22.21
C ILE A 4 -8.06 -0.23 22.62
N LYS A 5 -9.26 -0.39 23.17
CA LYS A 5 -9.85 -1.72 23.52
C LYS A 5 -10.15 -2.53 22.25
N LYS A 6 -9.13 -2.74 21.42
CA LYS A 6 -9.19 -3.48 20.15
C LYS A 6 -7.87 -4.18 19.89
N LYS A 7 -7.95 -5.32 19.23
CA LYS A 7 -6.81 -6.17 18.87
C LYS A 7 -6.44 -5.98 17.39
N VAL A 8 -5.14 -6.02 17.08
CA VAL A 8 -4.62 -5.75 15.73
C VAL A 8 -3.63 -6.80 15.26
N ILE A 9 -3.71 -7.17 13.99
CA ILE A 9 -2.70 -7.98 13.30
C ILE A 9 -1.93 -7.06 12.34
N PHE A 10 -0.61 -7.00 12.49
CA PHE A 10 0.30 -6.32 11.56
C PHE A 10 0.84 -7.34 10.56
N CYS A 11 0.67 -7.09 9.26
CA CYS A 11 1.13 -7.99 8.21
C CYS A 11 2.03 -7.25 7.22
N SER A 12 3.16 -7.86 6.90
CA SER A 12 4.09 -7.39 5.87
C SER A 12 4.68 -8.54 5.08
N ILE A 13 5.11 -8.25 3.86
CA ILE A 13 5.89 -9.15 3.02
C ILE A 13 7.33 -8.64 2.98
N LEU A 14 8.30 -9.54 2.99
CA LEU A 14 9.74 -9.24 3.05
C LEU A 14 10.45 -9.86 1.86
N LYS A 15 11.32 -9.07 1.23
CA LYS A 15 12.34 -9.54 0.29
C LYS A 15 13.45 -8.50 0.17
N ASN A 16 14.67 -8.86 0.61
CA ASN A 16 15.85 -8.00 0.55
C ASN A 16 15.64 -6.64 1.25
N GLU A 17 15.15 -6.70 2.50
CA GLU A 17 14.79 -5.54 3.32
C GLU A 17 15.74 -5.31 4.51
N GLU A 18 16.93 -5.91 4.50
CA GLU A 18 17.90 -5.86 5.60
C GLU A 18 18.08 -4.44 6.15
N LYS A 19 18.26 -3.45 5.26
CA LYS A 19 18.53 -2.05 5.61
C LYS A 19 17.32 -1.33 6.23
N ASN A 20 16.11 -1.87 6.06
CA ASN A 20 14.86 -1.23 6.47
C ASN A 20 14.26 -1.83 7.74
N LEU A 21 14.61 -3.08 8.07
CA LEU A 21 13.99 -3.84 9.16
C LEU A 21 14.10 -3.14 10.51
N GLY A 22 15.24 -2.54 10.85
CA GLY A 22 15.42 -1.84 12.13
C GLY A 22 14.35 -0.75 12.35
N LYS A 23 14.16 0.12 11.37
CA LYS A 23 13.16 1.20 11.42
C LYS A 23 11.73 0.64 11.39
N TYR A 24 11.49 -0.39 10.61
CA TYR A 24 10.20 -1.08 10.55
C TYR A 24 9.81 -1.63 11.94
N PHE A 25 10.71 -2.37 12.60
CA PHE A 25 10.41 -2.94 13.92
C PHE A 25 10.28 -1.89 15.02
N LEU A 26 11.02 -0.78 14.96
CA LEU A 26 10.80 0.38 15.84
C LEU A 26 9.39 0.95 15.67
N LEU A 27 8.90 1.07 14.43
CA LEU A 27 7.53 1.50 14.15
C LEU A 27 6.52 0.52 14.75
N ILE A 28 6.65 -0.79 14.52
CA ILE A 28 5.75 -1.80 15.09
C ILE A 28 5.78 -1.75 16.63
N LYS A 29 6.98 -1.70 17.26
CA LYS A 29 7.12 -1.57 18.72
C LYS A 29 6.44 -0.31 19.27
N SER A 30 6.42 0.76 18.49
CA SER A 30 5.67 1.98 18.82
C SER A 30 4.16 1.79 18.68
N LEU A 31 3.69 1.31 17.54
CA LEU A 31 2.26 1.22 17.24
C LEU A 31 1.53 0.17 18.08
N LYS A 32 2.15 -0.97 18.38
CA LYS A 32 1.51 -2.01 19.22
C LYS A 32 1.04 -1.49 20.57
N LYS A 33 1.73 -0.47 21.13
CA LYS A 33 1.44 0.08 22.48
C LYS A 33 0.07 0.73 22.59
N ILE A 34 -0.57 1.08 21.48
CA ILE A 34 -1.91 1.72 21.49
C ILE A 34 -3.05 0.71 21.49
N PHE A 35 -2.79 -0.56 21.19
CA PHE A 35 -3.82 -1.61 21.15
C PHE A 35 -3.83 -2.45 22.44
N GLU A 36 -4.96 -3.08 22.70
CA GLU A 36 -5.13 -4.04 23.80
C GLU A 36 -4.22 -5.25 23.61
N ASP A 37 -4.25 -5.83 22.38
CA ASP A 37 -3.41 -6.96 22.00
C ASP A 37 -3.00 -6.82 20.53
N TYR A 38 -1.93 -7.51 20.15
CA TYR A 38 -1.40 -7.45 18.78
C TYR A 38 -0.77 -8.79 18.39
N PHE A 39 -0.65 -9.01 17.08
CA PHE A 39 0.13 -10.09 16.51
C PHE A 39 0.84 -9.62 15.24
N VAL A 40 2.06 -10.08 14.98
CA VAL A 40 2.84 -9.70 13.80
C VAL A 40 3.01 -10.92 12.89
N ILE A 41 2.65 -10.80 11.61
CA ILE A 41 2.87 -11.85 10.63
C ILE A 41 3.73 -11.29 9.50
N LEU A 42 4.90 -11.87 9.33
CA LEU A 42 5.82 -11.54 8.26
C LEU A 42 5.87 -12.70 7.27
N VAL A 43 5.74 -12.41 5.98
CA VAL A 43 5.92 -13.42 4.93
C VAL A 43 7.19 -13.06 4.18
N GLU A 44 8.19 -13.88 4.33
CA GLU A 44 9.49 -13.73 3.69
C GLU A 44 9.54 -14.60 2.41
N SER A 45 10.14 -14.07 1.35
CA SER A 45 10.23 -14.75 0.07
C SER A 45 11.64 -14.68 -0.52
N GLU A 46 12.47 -15.66 -0.17
CA GLU A 46 13.78 -15.91 -0.80
C GLU A 46 14.69 -14.68 -0.85
N SER A 47 14.89 -14.01 0.28
CA SER A 47 15.86 -12.92 0.39
C SER A 47 17.28 -13.46 0.27
N SER A 48 18.11 -12.76 -0.49
CA SER A 48 19.54 -13.07 -0.67
C SER A 48 20.45 -12.34 0.33
N ASP A 49 19.89 -11.38 1.07
CA ASP A 49 20.58 -10.64 2.14
C ASP A 49 20.21 -11.18 3.54
N ASN A 50 20.61 -10.48 4.62
CA ASN A 50 20.33 -10.89 5.98
C ASN A 50 18.86 -10.66 6.44
N THR A 51 17.93 -10.36 5.54
CA THR A 51 16.54 -10.04 5.88
C THR A 51 15.90 -11.09 6.79
N LEU A 52 15.98 -12.38 6.45
CA LEU A 52 15.36 -13.45 7.24
C LEU A 52 16.00 -13.57 8.64
N LYS A 53 17.33 -13.52 8.70
CA LYS A 53 18.10 -13.62 9.96
C LYS A 53 17.73 -12.46 10.90
N LEU A 54 17.73 -11.24 10.39
CA LEU A 54 17.38 -10.05 11.18
C LEU A 54 15.91 -10.01 11.56
N ALA A 55 15.00 -10.40 10.67
CA ALA A 55 13.58 -10.46 10.98
C ALA A 55 13.30 -11.44 12.12
N LYS A 56 13.92 -12.63 12.12
CA LYS A 56 13.85 -13.58 13.25
C LYS A 56 14.36 -12.96 14.55
N LYS A 57 15.53 -12.31 14.52
CA LYS A 57 16.10 -11.64 15.71
C LYS A 57 15.17 -10.57 16.28
N TYR A 58 14.65 -9.66 15.44
CA TYR A 58 13.78 -8.59 15.91
C TYR A 58 12.39 -9.07 16.36
N LEU A 59 11.92 -10.22 15.86
CA LEU A 59 10.62 -10.76 16.23
C LEU A 59 10.65 -11.43 17.62
N LEU A 60 11.80 -11.80 18.16
CA LEU A 60 11.91 -12.41 19.50
C LEU A 60 11.21 -11.58 20.59
N ASP A 61 11.26 -10.24 20.48
CA ASP A 61 10.63 -9.32 21.43
C ASP A 61 9.15 -9.04 21.15
N LEU A 62 8.54 -9.73 20.19
CA LEU A 62 7.18 -9.46 19.72
C LEU A 62 6.36 -10.75 19.61
N LYS A 63 5.06 -10.64 19.87
CA LYS A 63 4.13 -11.72 19.52
C LYS A 63 4.00 -11.78 18.00
N GLY A 64 4.43 -12.85 17.37
CA GLY A 64 4.34 -12.94 15.92
C GLY A 64 4.94 -14.20 15.33
N THR A 65 4.91 -14.27 14.00
CA THR A 65 5.49 -15.38 13.24
C THR A 65 6.08 -14.90 11.92
N ILE A 66 7.03 -15.68 11.40
CA ILE A 66 7.57 -15.53 10.05
C ILE A 66 7.20 -16.77 9.25
N ILE A 67 6.66 -16.56 8.06
CA ILE A 67 6.30 -17.59 7.10
C ILE A 67 7.23 -17.44 5.90
N SER A 68 8.22 -18.32 5.78
CA SER A 68 9.09 -18.34 4.59
C SER A 68 8.45 -19.13 3.46
N LYS A 69 8.52 -18.57 2.24
CA LYS A 69 7.92 -19.15 1.05
C LYS A 69 8.81 -19.01 -0.17
N ASN A 70 8.88 -20.12 -0.93
CA ASN A 70 9.46 -20.10 -2.26
C ASN A 70 8.47 -19.49 -3.25
N THR A 71 8.93 -18.53 -4.04
CA THR A 71 8.15 -17.80 -5.05
C THR A 71 8.76 -17.92 -6.46
N SER A 72 9.77 -18.75 -6.64
CA SER A 72 10.51 -18.92 -7.91
C SER A 72 9.60 -19.35 -9.08
N ILE A 73 8.54 -20.12 -8.79
CA ILE A 73 7.54 -20.54 -9.79
C ILE A 73 6.80 -19.37 -10.45
N PHE A 74 6.76 -18.20 -9.81
CA PHE A 74 6.09 -17.02 -10.36
C PHE A 74 7.08 -16.16 -11.13
N LYS A 75 6.78 -15.85 -12.39
CA LYS A 75 7.61 -14.99 -13.22
C LYS A 75 7.43 -13.49 -12.88
N LYS A 76 6.23 -13.05 -12.52
CA LYS A 76 5.91 -11.63 -12.31
C LYS A 76 5.88 -11.26 -10.84
N ARG A 77 6.42 -10.07 -10.51
CA ARG A 77 6.46 -9.53 -9.14
C ARG A 77 5.07 -9.53 -8.48
N THR A 78 4.03 -9.10 -9.19
CA THR A 78 2.67 -8.99 -8.64
C THR A 78 2.03 -10.34 -8.34
N GLU A 79 2.45 -11.43 -9.01
CA GLU A 79 2.04 -12.79 -8.67
C GLU A 79 2.71 -13.23 -7.36
N LYS A 80 4.02 -12.97 -7.22
CA LYS A 80 4.80 -13.24 -5.99
C LYS A 80 4.19 -12.54 -4.79
N THR A 81 3.93 -11.22 -4.92
CA THR A 81 3.34 -10.42 -3.84
C THR A 81 1.92 -10.87 -3.50
N ALA A 82 1.06 -11.19 -4.48
CA ALA A 82 -0.27 -11.75 -4.25
C ALA A 82 -0.20 -13.09 -3.51
N PHE A 83 0.71 -13.98 -3.90
CA PHE A 83 0.92 -15.26 -3.24
C PHE A 83 1.33 -15.07 -1.77
N CYS A 84 2.34 -14.23 -1.52
CA CYS A 84 2.82 -13.94 -0.16
C CYS A 84 1.73 -13.32 0.72
N ARG A 85 0.98 -12.33 0.21
CA ARG A 85 -0.12 -11.73 0.95
C ARG A 85 -1.24 -12.73 1.27
N ASN A 86 -1.49 -13.69 0.43
CA ASN A 86 -2.44 -14.76 0.71
C ASN A 86 -1.94 -15.72 1.82
N GLN A 87 -0.62 -15.85 2.05
CA GLN A 87 -0.12 -16.70 3.13
C GLN A 87 -0.50 -16.17 4.51
N TYR A 88 -0.36 -14.85 4.78
CA TYR A 88 -0.79 -14.32 6.06
C TYR A 88 -2.33 -14.39 6.23
N LEU A 89 -3.14 -14.19 5.18
CA LEU A 89 -4.59 -14.39 5.27
C LEU A 89 -4.94 -15.84 5.58
N LYS A 90 -4.25 -16.81 4.95
CA LYS A 90 -4.43 -18.23 5.21
C LYS A 90 -4.04 -18.60 6.65
N PHE A 91 -2.94 -18.05 7.16
CA PHE A 91 -2.49 -18.26 8.53
C PHE A 91 -3.51 -17.73 9.54
N ILE A 92 -4.00 -16.50 9.35
CA ILE A 92 -5.03 -15.91 10.21
C ILE A 92 -6.30 -16.78 10.24
N LYS A 93 -6.77 -17.23 9.06
CA LYS A 93 -7.98 -18.08 8.97
C LYS A 93 -7.87 -19.41 9.70
N LYS A 94 -6.66 -19.98 9.76
CA LYS A 94 -6.41 -21.25 10.45
C LYS A 94 -6.27 -21.09 11.97
N ASN A 95 -6.22 -19.84 12.47
CA ASN A 95 -6.01 -19.56 13.89
C ASN A 95 -7.27 -18.88 14.47
N ASN A 96 -8.03 -19.63 15.28
CA ASN A 96 -9.28 -19.15 15.88
C ASN A 96 -9.07 -17.92 16.78
N GLU A 97 -7.94 -17.80 17.47
CA GLU A 97 -7.65 -16.64 18.32
C GLU A 97 -7.41 -15.40 17.48
N LEU A 98 -6.65 -15.51 16.37
CA LEU A 98 -6.40 -14.38 15.46
C LEU A 98 -7.68 -13.96 14.73
N MET A 99 -8.61 -14.86 14.47
CA MET A 99 -9.91 -14.53 13.87
C MET A 99 -10.79 -13.63 14.77
N LYS A 100 -10.51 -13.55 16.07
CA LYS A 100 -11.19 -12.66 17.03
C LYS A 100 -10.65 -11.23 16.99
N PHE A 101 -9.54 -10.97 16.27
CA PHE A 101 -8.93 -9.65 16.17
C PHE A 101 -9.83 -8.69 15.36
N ASN A 102 -9.70 -7.39 15.65
CA ASN A 102 -10.57 -6.36 15.06
C ASN A 102 -10.03 -5.83 13.75
N TYR A 103 -8.71 -5.60 13.69
CA TYR A 103 -8.06 -4.93 12.57
C TYR A 103 -6.93 -5.75 11.98
N LEU A 104 -6.83 -5.69 10.66
CA LEU A 104 -5.67 -6.08 9.88
C LEU A 104 -4.99 -4.81 9.39
N ILE A 105 -3.76 -4.56 9.81
CA ILE A 105 -2.91 -3.50 9.28
C ILE A 105 -1.89 -4.14 8.36
N VAL A 106 -1.94 -3.76 7.09
CA VAL A 106 -0.97 -4.16 6.07
C VAL A 106 -0.06 -2.98 5.82
N LEU A 107 1.25 -3.20 5.94
CA LEU A 107 2.23 -2.14 5.75
C LEU A 107 3.48 -2.65 5.02
N ASP A 108 4.04 -1.79 4.16
CA ASP A 108 5.30 -2.05 3.47
C ASP A 108 6.48 -1.75 4.40
N VAL A 109 7.59 -2.47 4.18
CA VAL A 109 8.81 -2.37 4.99
C VAL A 109 9.75 -1.30 4.44
N ASP A 110 9.70 -1.07 3.14
CA ASP A 110 10.44 -0.03 2.45
C ASP A 110 10.09 1.36 3.00
N ARG A 111 10.99 2.13 3.42
CA ARG A 111 10.97 3.46 4.08
C ARG A 111 9.77 4.40 3.78
N VAL A 112 8.60 3.89 3.36
CA VAL A 112 7.43 4.70 3.03
C VAL A 112 6.55 5.05 4.25
N ASN A 113 6.85 4.49 5.43
CA ASN A 113 6.00 4.63 6.62
C ASN A 113 6.63 5.48 7.74
N TYR A 114 7.64 6.30 7.44
CA TYR A 114 8.43 7.04 8.44
C TYR A 114 7.67 8.22 9.09
N LEU A 115 6.57 8.68 8.53
CA LEU A 115 5.70 9.71 9.14
C LEU A 115 4.52 9.13 9.93
N ILE A 116 4.32 7.79 9.90
CA ILE A 116 3.28 7.15 10.72
C ILE A 116 3.68 7.22 12.19
N ASN A 117 2.72 7.60 13.04
CA ASN A 117 2.89 7.60 14.48
C ASN A 117 1.59 7.26 15.21
N LYS A 118 1.68 7.07 16.52
CA LYS A 118 0.55 6.72 17.38
C LYS A 118 -0.62 7.71 17.28
N LYS A 119 -0.34 9.02 17.30
CA LYS A 119 -1.38 10.06 17.24
C LYS A 119 -2.21 9.98 15.98
N LYS A 120 -1.56 9.81 14.81
CA LYS A 120 -2.24 9.66 13.53
C LYS A 120 -3.13 8.41 13.50
N LEU A 121 -2.60 7.28 13.99
CA LEU A 121 -3.31 6.01 13.97
C LEU A 121 -4.52 6.03 14.92
N ILE A 122 -4.37 6.58 16.13
CA ILE A 122 -5.47 6.78 17.08
C ILE A 122 -6.56 7.64 16.47
N ASN A 123 -6.20 8.80 15.89
CA ASN A 123 -7.15 9.70 15.26
C ASN A 123 -7.91 9.04 14.09
N THR A 124 -7.25 8.17 13.35
CA THR A 124 -7.87 7.44 12.24
C THR A 124 -8.83 6.37 12.74
N ILE A 125 -8.50 5.64 13.81
CA ILE A 125 -9.32 4.52 14.31
C ILE A 125 -10.45 5.00 15.20
N LEU A 126 -10.17 5.90 16.17
CA LEU A 126 -11.14 6.30 17.19
C LEU A 126 -11.96 7.53 16.78
N ASN A 127 -11.35 8.51 16.15
CA ASN A 127 -12.00 9.80 15.89
C ASN A 127 -12.66 9.88 14.50
N THR A 128 -12.81 8.74 13.83
CA THR A 128 -13.54 8.70 12.57
C THR A 128 -15.04 8.53 12.81
N LYS A 129 -15.83 9.48 12.29
CA LYS A 129 -17.29 9.44 12.34
C LYS A 129 -17.92 8.72 11.14
N ILE A 130 -17.09 8.23 10.20
CA ILE A 130 -17.58 7.54 9.02
C ILE A 130 -17.66 6.02 9.24
N ASN A 131 -18.64 5.37 8.61
CA ASN A 131 -18.62 3.92 8.52
C ASN A 131 -17.60 3.51 7.44
N TRP A 132 -16.59 2.72 7.82
CA TRP A 132 -15.52 2.32 6.93
C TRP A 132 -15.28 0.81 6.94
N THR A 133 -14.75 0.30 5.85
CA THR A 133 -14.27 -1.08 5.69
C THR A 133 -12.76 -1.13 5.64
N ALA A 134 -12.16 -0.18 4.92
CA ALA A 134 -10.72 0.01 4.86
C ALA A 134 -10.39 1.51 4.85
N ILE A 135 -9.26 1.85 5.48
CA ILE A 135 -8.65 3.18 5.43
C ILE A 135 -7.20 3.04 4.97
N PHE A 136 -6.83 3.82 3.98
CA PHE A 136 -5.51 3.87 3.38
C PHE A 136 -4.77 5.14 3.77
N SER A 137 -3.45 5.04 3.83
CA SER A 137 -2.60 6.21 4.05
C SER A 137 -2.63 7.19 2.89
N ASN A 138 -2.21 8.41 3.18
CA ASN A 138 -1.92 9.47 2.24
C ASN A 138 -0.44 9.84 2.33
N GLN A 139 0.06 10.57 1.32
CA GLN A 139 1.37 11.19 1.34
C GLN A 139 1.22 12.72 1.45
N LEU A 140 2.24 13.38 2.01
CA LEU A 140 2.14 14.81 2.33
C LEU A 140 2.09 15.67 1.07
N PHE A 141 2.97 15.41 0.09
CA PHE A 141 3.06 16.20 -1.15
C PHE A 141 2.42 15.52 -2.34
N PHE A 142 2.80 14.26 -2.61
CA PHE A 142 2.36 13.53 -3.80
C PHE A 142 1.90 12.13 -3.43
N TYR A 143 0.70 11.76 -3.88
CA TYR A 143 0.23 10.38 -3.77
C TYR A 143 1.00 9.53 -4.77
N TYR A 144 2.01 8.79 -4.29
CA TYR A 144 2.93 8.08 -5.18
C TYR A 144 2.36 6.79 -5.76
N ASP A 145 1.42 6.14 -5.05
CA ASP A 145 0.95 4.81 -5.38
C ASP A 145 -0.26 4.83 -6.34
N LEU A 146 -0.05 5.47 -7.50
CA LEU A 146 -1.07 5.61 -8.53
C LEU A 146 -1.51 4.26 -9.11
N TRP A 147 -0.66 3.24 -9.04
CA TRP A 147 -0.98 1.93 -9.57
C TRP A 147 -2.13 1.25 -8.81
N THR A 148 -2.19 1.44 -7.50
CA THR A 148 -3.27 0.91 -6.65
C THR A 148 -4.51 1.79 -6.63
N LEU A 149 -4.40 3.05 -7.08
CA LEU A 149 -5.46 4.04 -6.96
C LEU A 149 -6.60 3.78 -7.97
N ARG A 150 -7.84 3.74 -7.47
CA ARG A 150 -9.07 3.75 -8.28
C ARG A 150 -10.10 4.65 -7.60
N ILE A 151 -10.47 5.74 -8.29
CA ILE A 151 -11.46 6.71 -7.81
C ILE A 151 -12.58 6.83 -8.85
N LYS A 152 -13.81 6.54 -8.44
CA LYS A 152 -14.99 6.60 -9.34
C LYS A 152 -15.07 7.96 -10.05
N LYS A 153 -15.31 7.95 -11.36
CA LYS A 153 -15.41 9.11 -12.26
C LYS A 153 -14.08 9.84 -12.58
N TYR A 154 -13.06 9.76 -11.71
CA TYR A 154 -11.85 10.59 -11.87
C TYR A 154 -10.60 9.81 -12.22
N PHE A 155 -10.38 8.66 -11.56
CA PHE A 155 -9.19 7.83 -11.73
C PHE A 155 -9.59 6.35 -11.66
N ASP A 156 -10.48 5.91 -12.53
CA ASP A 156 -11.09 4.57 -12.54
C ASP A 156 -10.46 3.68 -13.62
N PHE A 157 -9.16 3.79 -13.82
CA PHE A 157 -8.39 3.05 -14.82
C PHE A 157 -7.05 2.60 -14.27
N ASP A 158 -6.41 1.63 -14.93
CA ASP A 158 -5.03 1.27 -14.63
C ASP A 158 -4.07 2.30 -15.21
N CYS A 159 -3.23 2.90 -14.34
CA CYS A 159 -2.34 3.98 -14.77
C CYS A 159 -1.27 3.49 -15.76
N PHE A 160 -0.77 2.26 -15.61
CA PHE A 160 0.24 1.70 -16.52
C PHE A 160 -0.37 1.34 -17.88
N GLU A 161 -1.55 0.73 -17.90
CA GLU A 161 -2.28 0.44 -19.14
C GLU A 161 -2.59 1.74 -19.90
N LYS A 162 -3.05 2.76 -19.19
CA LYS A 162 -3.31 4.09 -19.76
C LYS A 162 -2.03 4.75 -20.28
N LEU A 163 -0.92 4.66 -19.52
CA LEU A 163 0.39 5.14 -19.93
C LEU A 163 0.85 4.52 -21.24
N GLN A 164 0.83 3.19 -21.33
CA GLN A 164 1.23 2.45 -22.52
C GLN A 164 0.39 2.85 -23.74
N LYS A 165 -0.93 2.97 -23.56
CA LYS A 165 -1.83 3.43 -24.64
C LYS A 165 -1.46 4.83 -25.12
N LEU A 166 -1.31 5.79 -24.20
CA LEU A 166 -0.97 7.18 -24.54
C LEU A 166 0.43 7.33 -25.15
N HIS A 167 1.38 6.47 -24.77
CA HIS A 167 2.69 6.40 -25.42
C HIS A 167 2.60 5.93 -26.87
N LYS A 168 1.82 4.86 -27.13
CA LYS A 168 1.58 4.38 -28.51
C LYS A 168 0.89 5.45 -29.35
N GLU A 169 -0.04 6.19 -28.79
CA GLU A 169 -0.75 7.30 -29.46
C GLU A 169 0.08 8.58 -29.57
N LYS A 170 1.35 8.60 -29.11
CA LYS A 170 2.25 9.77 -29.11
C LYS A 170 1.64 11.02 -28.45
N LYS A 171 0.88 10.84 -27.35
CA LYS A 171 0.18 11.92 -26.62
C LYS A 171 0.81 12.24 -25.25
N PRO A 172 2.06 12.74 -25.16
CA PRO A 172 2.77 12.95 -23.89
C PRO A 172 2.09 13.99 -22.97
N ARG A 173 1.46 15.04 -23.53
CA ARG A 173 0.70 16.03 -22.73
C ARG A 173 -0.47 15.41 -21.98
N LEU A 174 -1.15 14.43 -22.57
CA LEU A 174 -2.26 13.73 -21.93
C LEU A 174 -1.76 12.78 -20.84
N ILE A 175 -0.55 12.21 -20.98
CA ILE A 175 0.11 11.41 -19.93
C ILE A 175 0.28 12.27 -18.69
N PHE A 176 0.94 13.42 -18.83
CA PHE A 176 1.17 14.34 -17.73
C PHE A 176 -0.15 14.82 -17.10
N LYS A 177 -1.09 15.30 -17.90
CA LYS A 177 -2.41 15.79 -17.43
C LYS A 177 -3.20 14.71 -16.71
N ASN A 178 -3.38 13.54 -17.30
CA ASN A 178 -4.29 12.52 -16.76
C ASN A 178 -3.68 11.68 -15.63
N ILE A 179 -2.41 11.40 -15.67
CA ILE A 179 -1.77 10.50 -14.70
C ILE A 179 -1.20 11.28 -13.53
N PHE A 180 -0.38 12.31 -13.83
CA PHE A 180 0.28 13.05 -12.76
C PHE A 180 -0.60 14.15 -12.17
N PHE A 181 -1.16 15.02 -13.01
CA PHE A 181 -1.91 16.16 -12.51
C PHE A 181 -3.22 15.75 -11.82
N TYR A 182 -4.00 14.86 -12.43
CA TYR A 182 -5.27 14.43 -11.82
C TYR A 182 -5.05 13.43 -10.68
N GLY A 183 -4.18 12.42 -10.82
CA GLY A 183 -3.92 11.45 -9.77
C GLY A 183 -3.35 12.09 -8.51
N ILE A 184 -2.38 12.98 -8.66
CA ILE A 184 -1.71 13.65 -7.54
C ILE A 184 -2.57 14.76 -6.93
N ASN A 185 -3.13 15.66 -7.75
CA ASN A 185 -3.89 16.79 -7.26
C ASN A 185 -5.30 16.44 -6.79
N LEU A 186 -5.90 15.35 -7.28
CA LEU A 186 -7.24 14.97 -6.90
C LEU A 186 -7.38 14.76 -5.39
N ILE A 187 -6.41 14.06 -4.79
CA ILE A 187 -6.39 13.83 -3.34
C ILE A 187 -6.12 15.14 -2.60
N ARG A 188 -5.21 15.97 -3.12
CA ARG A 188 -4.84 17.25 -2.51
C ARG A 188 -5.99 18.26 -2.53
N LYS A 189 -6.70 18.39 -3.66
CA LYS A 189 -7.79 19.36 -3.86
C LYS A 189 -9.09 18.98 -3.17
N SER A 190 -9.26 17.75 -2.72
CA SER A 190 -10.47 17.37 -1.98
C SER A 190 -10.57 18.12 -0.66
N ASN A 191 -11.69 18.82 -0.41
CA ASN A 191 -11.95 19.48 0.86
C ASN A 191 -12.34 18.50 1.97
N LYS A 192 -12.61 17.24 1.65
CA LYS A 192 -13.00 16.19 2.60
C LYS A 192 -11.75 15.51 3.19
N ARG A 193 -11.74 15.28 4.51
CA ARG A 193 -10.70 14.48 5.16
C ARG A 193 -10.64 13.06 4.60
N TYR A 194 -11.78 12.42 4.42
CA TYR A 194 -11.91 11.05 3.93
C TYR A 194 -12.33 11.05 2.46
N LEU A 195 -11.40 10.70 1.59
CA LEU A 195 -11.67 10.57 0.15
C LEU A 195 -12.12 9.14 -0.15
N LYS A 196 -13.36 8.98 -0.62
CA LYS A 196 -13.90 7.68 -1.00
C LYS A 196 -13.21 7.15 -2.26
N VAL A 197 -12.74 5.91 -2.19
CA VAL A 197 -12.02 5.24 -3.27
C VAL A 197 -12.60 3.85 -3.53
N LYS A 198 -12.34 3.28 -4.72
CA LYS A 198 -12.59 1.86 -4.98
C LYS A 198 -11.38 1.00 -4.61
N SER A 199 -10.18 1.56 -4.72
CA SER A 199 -8.90 0.96 -4.34
C SER A 199 -7.88 2.03 -4.04
N ALA A 200 -7.01 1.76 -3.07
CA ALA A 200 -5.78 2.47 -2.77
C ALA A 200 -4.90 1.57 -1.88
N PHE A 201 -3.66 1.98 -1.60
CA PHE A 201 -2.82 1.36 -0.59
C PHE A 201 -1.84 2.37 0.02
N GLY A 202 -0.93 2.93 -0.80
CA GLY A 202 0.02 3.95 -0.37
C GLY A 202 1.05 3.45 0.66
N GLY A 203 1.32 2.14 0.72
CA GLY A 203 2.27 1.53 1.67
C GLY A 203 1.73 1.26 3.07
N PHE A 204 0.48 1.70 3.40
CA PHE A 204 -0.14 1.45 4.70
C PHE A 204 -1.67 1.41 4.59
N ALA A 205 -2.27 0.32 5.04
CA ALA A 205 -3.71 0.12 5.01
C ALA A 205 -4.23 -0.48 6.30
N ILE A 206 -5.38 -0.01 6.78
CA ILE A 206 -6.12 -0.55 7.92
C ILE A 206 -7.42 -1.15 7.40
N TYR A 207 -7.65 -2.41 7.66
CA TYR A 207 -8.89 -3.12 7.30
C TYR A 207 -9.64 -3.59 8.55
N LYS A 208 -10.97 -3.56 8.54
CA LYS A 208 -11.79 -4.33 9.50
C LYS A 208 -11.64 -5.82 9.16
N LEU A 209 -10.95 -6.60 10.00
CA LEU A 209 -10.54 -7.97 9.70
C LEU A 209 -11.72 -8.84 9.24
N LYS A 210 -12.83 -8.85 9.99
CA LYS A 210 -14.02 -9.67 9.67
C LYS A 210 -14.60 -9.39 8.28
N LYS A 211 -14.40 -8.16 7.75
CA LYS A 211 -14.91 -7.78 6.42
C LYS A 211 -14.00 -8.23 5.28
N VAL A 212 -12.71 -8.46 5.55
CA VAL A 212 -11.74 -8.68 4.46
C VAL A 212 -11.12 -10.07 4.44
N ILE A 213 -11.15 -10.80 5.54
CA ILE A 213 -10.45 -12.07 5.69
C ILE A 213 -10.88 -13.15 4.68
N ASN A 214 -12.07 -13.08 4.15
CA ASN A 214 -12.60 -14.05 3.18
C ASN A 214 -12.24 -13.72 1.72
N PHE A 215 -11.61 -12.59 1.47
CA PHE A 215 -11.10 -12.26 0.13
C PHE A 215 -9.67 -12.78 -0.08
N ARG A 216 -9.25 -12.82 -1.34
CA ARG A 216 -7.90 -13.25 -1.74
C ARG A 216 -7.28 -12.21 -2.65
N TYR A 217 -5.99 -11.97 -2.47
CA TYR A 217 -5.18 -11.20 -3.39
C TYR A 217 -5.02 -11.95 -4.71
N SER A 218 -5.00 -11.22 -5.81
CA SER A 218 -4.78 -11.74 -7.15
C SER A 218 -4.20 -10.63 -8.02
N SER A 219 -3.38 -10.99 -8.99
CA SER A 219 -2.80 -10.06 -9.97
C SER A 219 -3.30 -10.30 -11.39
N ASN A 220 -4.21 -11.27 -11.60
CA ASN A 220 -4.64 -11.70 -12.91
C ASN A 220 -3.45 -11.99 -13.84
N LYS A 221 -2.67 -13.04 -13.53
CA LYS A 221 -1.45 -13.41 -14.24
C LYS A 221 -0.44 -12.26 -14.38
N GLY A 222 -0.34 -11.44 -13.31
CA GLY A 222 0.61 -10.34 -13.25
C GLY A 222 0.22 -9.07 -14.02
N LYS A 223 -1.02 -8.97 -14.50
CA LYS A 223 -1.50 -7.80 -15.24
C LYS A 223 -1.75 -6.60 -14.32
N TYR A 224 -2.29 -6.84 -13.12
CA TYR A 224 -2.68 -5.79 -12.18
C TYR A 224 -1.88 -5.87 -10.87
N CYS A 225 -1.77 -4.75 -10.17
CA CYS A 225 -1.35 -4.75 -8.78
C CYS A 225 -2.34 -5.56 -7.93
N GLU A 226 -1.82 -6.43 -7.07
CA GLU A 226 -2.62 -7.35 -6.25
C GLU A 226 -3.59 -6.64 -5.31
N HIS A 227 -3.22 -5.45 -4.81
CA HIS A 227 -4.09 -4.62 -3.99
C HIS A 227 -5.34 -4.15 -4.74
N VAL A 228 -5.23 -3.88 -6.03
CA VAL A 228 -6.38 -3.40 -6.85
C VAL A 228 -7.48 -4.43 -6.85
N LEU A 229 -7.17 -5.67 -7.27
CA LEU A 229 -8.20 -6.71 -7.38
C LEU A 229 -8.76 -7.11 -6.01
N PHE A 230 -7.92 -7.12 -4.97
CA PHE A 230 -8.36 -7.34 -3.59
C PHE A 230 -9.36 -6.27 -3.14
N ASN A 231 -8.98 -5.01 -3.27
CA ASN A 231 -9.80 -3.87 -2.84
C ASN A 231 -11.09 -3.74 -3.67
N LEU A 232 -11.05 -3.97 -4.99
CA LEU A 232 -12.25 -3.93 -5.84
C LEU A 232 -13.28 -4.98 -5.43
N LYS A 233 -12.87 -6.21 -5.07
CA LYS A 233 -13.77 -7.24 -4.55
C LYS A 233 -14.40 -6.83 -3.23
N ILE A 234 -13.61 -6.28 -2.30
CA ILE A 234 -14.10 -5.76 -1.02
C ILE A 234 -15.05 -4.59 -1.25
N ASN A 235 -14.68 -3.65 -2.14
CA ASN A 235 -15.53 -2.50 -2.46
C ASN A 235 -16.86 -2.91 -3.08
N LYS A 236 -16.89 -3.93 -3.94
CA LYS A 236 -18.12 -4.47 -4.53
C LYS A 236 -19.07 -5.00 -3.46
N LYS A 237 -18.54 -5.69 -2.43
CA LYS A 237 -19.37 -6.32 -1.38
C LYS A 237 -19.78 -5.34 -0.27
N TYR A 238 -18.84 -4.51 0.20
CA TYR A 238 -19.04 -3.70 1.40
C TYR A 238 -18.96 -2.20 1.16
N GLY A 239 -18.32 -1.75 0.09
CA GLY A 239 -18.03 -0.33 -0.12
C GLY A 239 -17.17 0.26 0.99
N ASN A 240 -17.27 1.58 1.17
CA ASN A 240 -16.71 2.32 2.31
C ASN A 240 -15.19 2.15 2.48
N LEU A 241 -14.46 2.28 1.37
CA LEU A 241 -13.01 2.35 1.33
C LEU A 241 -12.60 3.83 1.19
N TYR A 242 -11.64 4.28 2.01
CA TYR A 242 -11.25 5.69 2.05
C TYR A 242 -9.75 5.88 2.16
N ILE A 243 -9.22 6.93 1.56
CA ILE A 243 -7.94 7.52 1.93
C ILE A 243 -8.22 8.55 3.04
N ASP A 244 -7.56 8.43 4.20
CA ASP A 244 -7.58 9.47 5.23
C ASP A 244 -6.43 10.45 4.97
N LYS A 245 -6.75 11.67 4.58
CA LYS A 245 -5.75 12.71 4.27
C LYS A 245 -4.84 13.06 5.45
N LYS A 246 -5.29 12.80 6.69
CA LYS A 246 -4.50 13.02 7.91
C LYS A 246 -3.63 11.83 8.29
N LEU A 247 -3.87 10.64 7.73
CA LEU A 247 -3.03 9.47 7.92
C LEU A 247 -1.83 9.51 6.94
N THR A 248 -1.00 10.53 7.06
CA THR A 248 0.18 10.68 6.20
C THR A 248 1.31 9.77 6.66
N ASN A 249 1.84 8.94 5.74
CA ASN A 249 2.91 7.98 6.03
C ASN A 249 4.29 8.42 5.51
N SER A 250 4.33 9.24 4.45
CA SER A 250 5.58 9.75 3.85
C SER A 250 5.35 11.09 3.16
N PHE A 251 6.41 11.68 2.62
CA PHE A 251 6.30 12.86 1.75
C PHE A 251 5.76 12.53 0.35
N GLY A 252 5.80 11.26 -0.07
CA GLY A 252 5.37 10.83 -1.40
C GLY A 252 6.42 11.03 -2.48
N ILE A 253 7.64 11.34 -2.10
CA ILE A 253 8.79 11.46 -3.00
C ILE A 253 9.60 10.17 -2.87
N ASN A 254 9.57 9.34 -3.90
CA ASN A 254 10.41 8.15 -4.00
C ASN A 254 11.01 8.05 -5.40
N THR A 255 12.03 7.19 -5.57
CA THR A 255 12.72 6.98 -6.84
C THR A 255 11.79 6.60 -7.98
N HIS A 256 10.73 5.82 -7.71
CA HIS A 256 9.74 5.45 -8.72
C HIS A 256 8.96 6.67 -9.21
N THR A 257 8.51 7.54 -8.31
CA THR A 257 7.76 8.76 -8.67
C THR A 257 8.66 9.73 -9.43
N ILE A 258 9.91 9.93 -8.98
CA ILE A 258 10.88 10.80 -9.62
C ILE A 258 11.24 10.28 -11.02
N ASN A 259 11.51 8.99 -11.17
CA ASN A 259 11.86 8.40 -12.46
C ASN A 259 10.72 8.51 -13.47
N ILE A 260 9.47 8.26 -13.06
CA ILE A 260 8.31 8.39 -13.93
C ILE A 260 8.10 9.86 -14.34
N ILE A 261 8.25 10.80 -13.41
CA ILE A 261 8.15 12.25 -13.68
C ILE A 261 9.30 12.70 -14.60
N LEU A 262 10.54 12.35 -14.29
CA LEU A 262 11.72 12.69 -15.08
C LEU A 262 11.67 12.09 -16.50
N CYS A 263 11.37 10.79 -16.63
CA CYS A 263 11.26 10.16 -17.96
C CYS A 263 10.15 10.78 -18.81
N SER A 264 9.02 11.15 -18.23
CA SER A 264 7.95 11.83 -18.96
C SER A 264 8.31 13.28 -19.32
N TYR A 265 9.04 13.97 -18.45
CA TYR A 265 9.51 15.35 -18.67
C TYR A 265 10.65 15.41 -19.70
N ILE A 266 11.66 14.55 -19.57
CA ILE A 266 12.80 14.47 -20.51
C ILE A 266 12.31 14.09 -21.91
N ASN A 267 11.43 13.11 -22.06
CA ASN A 267 10.84 12.76 -23.36
C ASN A 267 9.99 13.90 -23.97
N TYR A 268 9.35 14.71 -23.13
CA TYR A 268 8.59 15.87 -23.61
C TYR A 268 9.49 17.00 -24.10
N PHE A 269 10.55 17.34 -23.33
CA PHE A 269 11.47 18.43 -23.68
C PHE A 269 12.44 18.03 -24.78
N ALA A 270 12.99 16.82 -24.78
CA ALA A 270 13.85 16.33 -25.85
C ALA A 270 13.15 16.38 -27.21
N LYS A 271 11.91 15.94 -27.31
CA LYS A 271 11.13 16.04 -28.57
C LYS A 271 10.81 17.48 -28.98
N ARG A 272 10.66 18.40 -28.05
CA ARG A 272 10.42 19.82 -28.37
C ARG A 272 11.72 20.54 -28.77
N PHE A 273 12.84 20.12 -28.20
CA PHE A 273 14.17 20.64 -28.56
C PHE A 273 14.58 20.18 -29.95
N ILE A 274 14.42 18.88 -30.24
CA ILE A 274 14.69 18.30 -31.56
C ILE A 274 13.82 18.96 -32.64
N LYS A 275 12.52 19.18 -32.36
CA LYS A 275 11.60 19.86 -33.29
C LYS A 275 11.99 21.34 -33.56
N LYS A 276 12.64 22.02 -32.59
CA LYS A 276 13.11 23.40 -32.74
C LYS A 276 14.44 23.52 -33.50
N ILE A 277 15.22 22.43 -33.53
CA ILE A 277 16.53 22.42 -34.20
C ILE A 277 16.41 21.93 -35.66
N PHE A 278 15.42 21.13 -35.98
CA PHE A 278 15.28 20.48 -37.30
C PHE A 278 14.03 20.90 -38.10
N TYR A 279 13.28 21.87 -37.62
CA TYR A 279 12.18 22.55 -38.32
C TYR A 279 12.09 24.00 -37.84
#